data_5e0c47e9d60bd02f1f92208babe4cb39
#
_entry.id   5e0c47e9d60bd02f1f92208babe4cb39
#
_cell.length_a   1.000
_cell.length_b   1.000
_cell.length_c   1.000
_cell.angle_alpha   90.00
_cell.angle_beta   90.00
_cell.angle_gamma   90.00
#
_symmetry.space_group_name_H-M   'P 1'
#
loop_
_entity.id
_entity.type
_entity.pdbx_description
1 polymer ?
#
loop_
_entity_poly.entity_id
_entity_poly.type
_entity_poly.pdbx_seq_one_letter_code
_entity_poly.pdbx_strand_id
1 'polypeptide(L)'
;ADAGFRWLTRALELLQERGSRALVTAPIAKHLWHAAGHRYPGQTERLAELAGRKRSSMLFTAVSPTSGWRLNTLLATTHIPLNQIPEALTPDLVHHKLNVLEGFCRRFTSTPHLRIAGLNX
;
A
#
# COMPACT_ATOMS: atom_id res chain seq x y z
N ALA A 1 16.75 -9.35 -16.48
CA ALA A 1 16.48 -8.16 -15.64
C ALA A 1 15.07 -7.62 -15.88
N ASP A 2 14.60 -7.68 -17.14
CA ASP A 2 13.31 -7.12 -17.54
C ASP A 2 12.12 -8.05 -17.24
N ALA A 3 12.36 -9.33 -17.10
CA ALA A 3 11.29 -10.33 -16.99
C ALA A 3 10.38 -10.07 -15.78
N GLY A 4 10.96 -9.79 -14.64
CA GLY A 4 10.16 -9.53 -13.43
C GLY A 4 9.23 -8.31 -13.57
N PHE A 5 9.70 -7.29 -14.26
CA PHE A 5 8.89 -6.10 -14.54
C PHE A 5 7.70 -6.46 -15.44
N ARG A 6 7.95 -7.20 -16.50
CA ARG A 6 6.89 -7.61 -17.42
C ARG A 6 5.90 -8.56 -16.77
N TRP A 7 6.40 -9.48 -15.91
CA TRP A 7 5.51 -10.40 -15.18
C TRP A 7 4.56 -9.64 -14.26
N LEU A 8 5.06 -8.59 -13.57
CA LEU A 8 4.20 -7.79 -12.69
C LEU A 8 3.10 -7.09 -13.49
N THR A 9 3.46 -6.53 -14.64
CA THR A 9 2.51 -5.86 -15.52
C THR A 9 1.44 -6.86 -16.00
N ARG A 10 1.88 -8.03 -16.48
CA ARG A 10 0.95 -9.06 -16.98
C ARG A 10 0.07 -9.60 -15.85
N ALA A 11 0.64 -9.76 -14.67
CA ALA A 11 -0.15 -10.26 -13.52
C ALA A 11 -1.29 -9.30 -13.18
N LEU A 12 -1.04 -7.99 -13.22
CA LEU A 12 -2.10 -7.02 -12.94
C LEU A 12 -3.16 -7.02 -14.04
N GLU A 13 -2.75 -7.15 -15.29
CA GLU A 13 -3.70 -7.26 -16.41
C GLU A 13 -4.63 -8.45 -16.20
N LEU A 14 -4.05 -9.63 -15.87
CA LEU A 14 -4.83 -10.83 -15.62
C LEU A 14 -5.76 -10.66 -14.43
N LEU A 15 -5.29 -9.98 -13.38
CA LEU A 15 -6.13 -9.71 -12.21
C LEU A 15 -7.36 -8.90 -12.60
N GLN A 16 -7.16 -7.88 -13.43
CA GLN A 16 -8.26 -7.03 -13.89
C GLN A 16 -9.18 -7.78 -14.85
N GLU A 17 -8.62 -8.54 -15.79
CA GLU A 17 -9.40 -9.29 -16.77
C GLU A 17 -10.25 -10.38 -16.14
N ARG A 18 -9.72 -11.06 -15.12
CA ARG A 18 -10.38 -12.21 -14.50
C ARG A 18 -11.12 -11.88 -13.22
N GLY A 19 -11.11 -10.61 -12.81
CA GLY A 19 -11.82 -10.18 -11.61
C GLY A 19 -11.24 -10.74 -10.32
N SER A 20 -9.95 -11.08 -10.32
CA SER A 20 -9.29 -11.55 -9.11
C SER A 20 -9.19 -10.43 -8.09
N ARG A 21 -9.20 -10.78 -6.81
CA ARG A 21 -9.29 -9.80 -5.73
C ARG A 21 -7.94 -9.39 -5.13
N ALA A 22 -6.90 -10.15 -5.39
CA ALA A 22 -5.61 -9.88 -4.78
C ALA A 22 -4.46 -10.36 -5.64
N LEU A 23 -3.33 -9.71 -5.49
CA LEU A 23 -2.08 -10.08 -6.13
C LEU A 23 -1.02 -10.26 -5.06
N VAL A 24 -0.37 -11.43 -5.05
CA VAL A 24 0.75 -11.69 -4.15
C VAL A 24 2.01 -11.77 -5.01
N THR A 25 3.01 -10.97 -4.66
CA THR A 25 4.23 -10.88 -5.45
C THR A 25 5.43 -11.44 -4.71
N ALA A 26 6.37 -11.98 -5.46
CA ALA A 26 7.67 -12.39 -4.94
C ALA A 26 8.60 -11.17 -4.86
N PRO A 27 9.69 -11.27 -4.11
CA PRO A 27 10.65 -10.16 -4.04
C PRO A 27 11.25 -9.84 -5.40
N ILE A 28 11.63 -8.58 -5.58
CA ILE A 28 12.30 -8.11 -6.79
C ILE A 28 13.67 -7.54 -6.43
N ALA A 29 14.54 -7.48 -7.44
CA ALA A 29 15.83 -6.83 -7.32
C ALA A 29 15.72 -5.46 -8.00
N LYS A 30 15.53 -4.41 -7.21
CA LYS A 30 15.30 -3.06 -7.73
C LYS A 30 16.45 -2.57 -8.63
N HIS A 31 17.68 -2.96 -8.27
CA HIS A 31 18.83 -2.55 -9.08
C HIS A 31 18.76 -3.14 -10.50
N LEU A 32 18.18 -4.33 -10.63
CA LEU A 32 18.00 -4.94 -11.95
C LEU A 32 16.92 -4.24 -12.76
N TRP A 33 15.87 -3.76 -12.06
CA TRP A 33 14.84 -2.94 -12.71
C TRP A 33 15.45 -1.65 -13.24
N HIS A 34 16.26 -0.99 -12.40
CA HIS A 34 16.90 0.27 -12.80
C HIS A 34 17.87 0.05 -13.95
N ALA A 35 18.62 -1.07 -13.93
CA ALA A 35 19.53 -1.40 -15.03
C ALA A 35 18.79 -1.66 -16.33
N ALA A 36 17.53 -2.12 -16.27
CA ALA A 36 16.69 -2.35 -17.44
C ALA A 36 15.92 -1.09 -17.87
N GLY A 37 16.16 0.05 -17.20
CA GLY A 37 15.53 1.31 -17.56
C GLY A 37 14.25 1.63 -16.82
N HIS A 38 13.83 0.77 -15.90
CA HIS A 38 12.58 0.97 -15.16
C HIS A 38 12.87 1.67 -13.84
N ARG A 39 12.53 2.95 -13.75
CA ARG A 39 12.88 3.78 -12.59
C ARG A 39 11.73 3.90 -11.61
N TYR A 40 11.47 2.85 -10.85
CA TYR A 40 10.45 2.81 -9.80
C TYR A 40 11.11 2.54 -8.45
N PRO A 41 10.68 3.20 -7.37
CA PRO A 41 11.17 2.90 -6.03
C PRO A 41 10.88 1.47 -5.59
N GLY A 42 9.79 0.88 -6.12
CA GLY A 42 9.45 -0.49 -5.80
C GLY A 42 8.22 -0.95 -6.56
N GLN A 43 7.72 -2.13 -6.20
CA GLN A 43 6.53 -2.70 -6.84
C GLN A 43 5.28 -1.86 -6.59
N THR A 44 5.17 -1.28 -5.39
CA THR A 44 3.99 -0.52 -4.99
C THR A 44 3.71 0.63 -5.95
N GLU A 45 4.73 1.38 -6.31
CA GLU A 45 4.59 2.53 -7.20
C GLU A 45 4.20 2.11 -8.60
N ARG A 46 4.78 1.01 -9.08
CA ARG A 46 4.42 0.48 -10.41
C ARG A 46 2.98 -0.01 -10.44
N LEU A 47 2.56 -0.73 -9.38
CA LEU A 47 1.19 -1.24 -9.31
C LEU A 47 0.17 -0.11 -9.23
N ALA A 48 0.47 0.96 -8.48
CA ALA A 48 -0.42 2.12 -8.40
C ALA A 48 -0.58 2.78 -9.78
N GLU A 49 0.53 2.95 -10.50
CA GLU A 49 0.49 3.53 -11.85
C GLU A 49 -0.36 2.68 -12.79
N LEU A 50 -0.12 1.35 -12.79
CA LEU A 50 -0.89 0.44 -13.65
C LEU A 50 -2.37 0.42 -13.31
N ALA A 51 -2.71 0.62 -12.02
CA ALA A 51 -4.10 0.67 -11.59
C ALA A 51 -4.75 2.04 -11.82
N GLY A 52 -4.02 3.00 -12.39
CA GLY A 52 -4.52 4.33 -12.65
C GLY A 52 -4.69 5.17 -11.41
N ARG A 53 -3.93 4.89 -10.35
CA ARG A 53 -4.00 5.60 -9.08
C ARG A 53 -2.77 6.46 -8.85
N LYS A 54 -2.99 7.66 -8.32
CA LYS A 54 -1.90 8.57 -8.00
C LYS A 54 -1.30 8.32 -6.62
N ARG A 55 -2.06 7.67 -5.73
CA ARG A 55 -1.64 7.42 -4.36
C ARG A 55 -1.79 5.94 -4.03
N SER A 56 -0.86 5.43 -3.25
CA SER A 56 -0.91 4.09 -2.70
C SER A 56 -0.74 4.16 -1.19
N SER A 57 -1.13 3.08 -0.52
CA SER A 57 -1.04 3.04 0.94
C SER A 57 -0.55 1.67 1.37
N MET A 58 0.17 1.62 2.48
CA MET A 58 0.65 0.38 3.06
C MET A 58 -0.17 0.06 4.29
N LEU A 59 -0.81 -1.09 4.29
CA LEU A 59 -1.67 -1.53 5.37
C LEU A 59 -1.15 -2.84 5.94
N PHE A 60 -1.04 -2.90 7.26
CA PHE A 60 -0.75 -4.15 7.96
C PHE A 60 -2.05 -4.67 8.56
N THR A 61 -2.35 -5.93 8.33
CA THR A 61 -3.55 -6.55 8.88
C THR A 61 -3.17 -7.89 9.49
N ALA A 62 -3.77 -8.20 10.63
CA ALA A 62 -3.52 -9.45 11.32
C ALA A 62 -4.73 -9.81 12.16
N VAL A 63 -4.93 -11.10 12.37
CA VAL A 63 -6.00 -11.59 13.23
C VAL A 63 -5.37 -12.38 14.37
N SER A 64 -5.73 -12.03 15.60
CA SER A 64 -5.25 -12.74 16.79
C SER A 64 -5.73 -14.19 16.76
N PRO A 65 -4.84 -15.17 16.83
CA PRO A 65 -5.27 -16.57 16.86
C PRO A 65 -5.99 -16.95 18.16
N THR A 66 -5.83 -16.14 19.21
CA THR A 66 -6.43 -16.42 20.49
C THR A 66 -7.81 -15.81 20.64
N SER A 67 -7.95 -14.52 20.28
CA SER A 67 -9.19 -13.78 20.52
C SER A 67 -10.01 -13.54 19.26
N GLY A 68 -9.43 -13.75 18.07
CA GLY A 68 -10.08 -13.41 16.82
C GLY A 68 -10.09 -11.92 16.51
N TRP A 69 -9.51 -11.10 17.39
CA TRP A 69 -9.47 -9.65 17.18
C TRP A 69 -8.61 -9.32 15.97
N ARG A 70 -9.10 -8.41 15.14
CA ARG A 70 -8.39 -7.99 13.93
C ARG A 70 -7.74 -6.63 14.13
N LEU A 71 -6.43 -6.59 13.89
CA LEU A 71 -5.66 -5.34 13.87
C LEU A 71 -5.53 -4.88 12.42
N ASN A 72 -5.86 -3.64 12.14
CA ASN A 72 -5.60 -3.00 10.86
C ASN A 72 -4.85 -1.71 11.13
N THR A 73 -3.65 -1.58 10.59
CA THR A 73 -2.82 -0.40 10.78
C THR A 73 -2.37 0.14 9.43
N LEU A 74 -2.79 1.36 9.11
CA LEU A 74 -2.41 2.03 7.87
C LEU A 74 -1.33 3.05 8.19
N LEU A 75 -0.24 3.01 7.42
CA LEU A 75 0.85 3.96 7.62
C LEU A 75 0.53 5.27 6.92
N ALA A 76 0.70 6.38 7.65
CA ALA A 76 0.49 7.70 7.08
C ALA A 76 1.60 8.05 6.10
N THR A 77 2.85 7.73 6.46
CA THR A 77 4.01 7.94 5.60
C THR A 77 4.83 6.67 5.52
N THR A 78 5.59 6.49 4.43
CA THR A 78 6.47 5.34 4.24
C THR A 78 7.77 5.77 3.57
N HIS A 79 8.88 5.22 4.05
CA HIS A 79 10.20 5.32 3.38
C HIS A 79 10.69 6.75 3.17
N ILE A 80 10.38 7.66 4.10
CA ILE A 80 10.95 9.01 4.07
C ILE A 80 11.77 9.22 5.34
N PRO A 81 12.80 10.08 5.29
CA PRO A 81 13.59 10.40 6.48
C PRO A 81 12.73 10.98 7.60
N LEU A 82 13.09 10.68 8.84
CA LEU A 82 12.34 11.12 10.01
C LEU A 82 12.14 12.63 10.04
N ASN A 83 13.17 13.37 9.65
CA ASN A 83 13.11 14.85 9.69
C ASN A 83 12.19 15.42 8.61
N GLN A 84 11.72 14.61 7.66
CA GLN A 84 10.76 15.06 6.64
C GLN A 84 9.31 14.78 7.03
N ILE A 85 9.09 14.01 8.10
CA ILE A 85 7.74 13.64 8.49
C ILE A 85 6.87 14.85 8.84
N PRO A 86 7.36 15.85 9.62
CA PRO A 86 6.50 16.98 9.95
C PRO A 86 5.97 17.72 8.72
N GLU A 87 6.80 17.83 7.68
CA GLU A 87 6.37 18.48 6.45
C GLU A 87 5.43 17.61 5.63
N ALA A 88 5.64 16.30 5.66
CA ALA A 88 4.81 15.36 4.89
C ALA A 88 3.42 15.16 5.50
N LEU A 89 3.29 15.29 6.83
CA LEU A 89 2.03 15.05 7.52
C LEU A 89 1.11 16.27 7.42
N THR A 90 0.49 16.44 6.26
CA THR A 90 -0.49 17.51 6.07
C THR A 90 -1.89 17.02 6.47
N PRO A 91 -2.81 17.93 6.80
CA PRO A 91 -4.21 17.53 7.07
C PRO A 91 -4.82 16.77 5.90
N ASP A 92 -4.50 17.15 4.66
CA ASP A 92 -5.01 16.47 3.48
C ASP A 92 -4.53 15.02 3.42
N LEU A 93 -3.23 14.78 3.72
CA LEU A 93 -2.70 13.42 3.73
C LEU A 93 -3.39 12.57 4.79
N VAL A 94 -3.52 13.11 6.01
CA VAL A 94 -4.15 12.37 7.10
C VAL A 94 -5.61 12.06 6.76
N HIS A 95 -6.34 13.04 6.24
CA HIS A 95 -7.74 12.83 5.84
C HIS A 95 -7.85 11.74 4.77
N HIS A 96 -6.97 11.79 3.76
CA HIS A 96 -6.95 10.78 2.71
C HIS A 96 -6.72 9.38 3.28
N LYS A 97 -5.74 9.25 4.20
CA LYS A 97 -5.42 7.95 4.80
C LYS A 97 -6.58 7.43 5.65
N LEU A 98 -7.27 8.32 6.36
CA LEU A 98 -8.43 7.91 7.15
C LEU A 98 -9.54 7.38 6.24
N ASN A 99 -9.80 8.05 5.12
CA ASN A 99 -10.83 7.61 4.18
C ASN A 99 -10.47 6.24 3.58
N VAL A 100 -9.18 6.03 3.26
CA VAL A 100 -8.72 4.74 2.72
C VAL A 100 -8.91 3.64 3.77
N LEU A 101 -8.51 3.91 5.02
CA LEU A 101 -8.63 2.92 6.09
C LEU A 101 -10.10 2.61 6.39
N GLU A 102 -10.94 3.65 6.45
CA GLU A 102 -12.37 3.45 6.70
C GLU A 102 -12.98 2.57 5.61
N GLY A 103 -12.69 2.88 4.34
CA GLY A 103 -13.22 2.10 3.24
C GLY A 103 -12.80 0.63 3.30
N PHE A 104 -11.55 0.38 3.73
CA PHE A 104 -11.09 -0.99 3.91
C PHE A 104 -11.81 -1.67 5.06
N CYS A 105 -11.92 -0.99 6.21
CA CYS A 105 -12.53 -1.59 7.41
C CYS A 105 -14.02 -1.87 7.22
N ARG A 106 -14.70 -1.10 6.38
CA ARG A 106 -16.12 -1.33 6.12
C ARG A 106 -16.41 -2.65 5.41
N ARG A 107 -15.37 -3.33 4.96
CA ARG A 107 -15.52 -4.70 4.44
C ARG A 107 -15.79 -5.70 5.54
N PHE A 108 -15.51 -5.34 6.80
CA PHE A 108 -15.62 -6.23 7.95
C PHE A 108 -16.63 -5.78 8.99
N THR A 109 -16.94 -4.48 9.03
CA THR A 109 -17.86 -3.92 10.01
C THR A 109 -18.56 -2.69 9.44
N SER A 110 -19.79 -2.47 9.87
CA SER A 110 -20.56 -1.29 9.43
C SER A 110 -20.15 -0.03 10.20
N THR A 111 -19.53 -0.19 11.36
CA THR A 111 -19.17 0.94 12.23
C THR A 111 -17.71 0.86 12.65
N PRO A 112 -16.77 1.16 11.74
CA PRO A 112 -15.36 1.11 12.10
C PRO A 112 -14.99 2.24 13.07
N HIS A 113 -14.19 1.91 14.07
CA HIS A 113 -13.65 2.87 15.03
C HIS A 113 -12.20 3.10 14.72
N LEU A 114 -11.88 4.28 14.23
CA LEU A 114 -10.51 4.64 13.84
C LEU A 114 -9.81 5.40 14.96
N ARG A 115 -8.52 5.15 15.10
CA ARG A 115 -7.67 5.87 16.06
C ARG A 115 -6.44 6.37 15.32
N ILE A 116 -5.96 7.53 15.70
CA ILE A 116 -4.74 8.10 15.15
C ILE A 116 -3.70 8.11 16.27
N ALA A 117 -2.57 7.46 16.02
CA ALA A 117 -1.45 7.51 16.96
C ALA A 117 -0.65 8.78 16.72
N GLY A 118 -0.28 9.46 17.79
CA GLY A 118 0.56 10.64 17.67
C GLY A 118 1.97 10.27 17.25
N LEU A 119 2.62 11.20 16.57
CA LEU A 119 4.03 11.01 16.21
C LEU A 119 4.90 11.06 17.45
N ASN A 120 4.48 11.90 18.41
CA ASN A 120 5.22 12.15 19.64
C ASN A 120 4.21 12.46 20.74
N UNK A 121 4.46 11.91 21.69
CA UNK A 121 3.58 12.02 22.71
C UNK A 121 3.65 12.74 23.56
#